data_6f0c146589d0a81c859d9c5619b1ea8e
#
_entry.id   6f0c146589d0a81c859d9c5619b1ea8e
#
_cell.length_a   1.000
_cell.length_b   1.000
_cell.length_c   1.000
_cell.angle_alpha   90.00
_cell.angle_beta   90.00
_cell.angle_gamma   90.00
#
_symmetry.space_group_name_H-M   'P 1'
#
loop_
_entity.id
_entity.type
_entity.pdbx_description
1 polymer ?
#
loop_
_entity_poly.entity_id
_entity_poly.type
_entity_poly.pdbx_seq_one_letter_code
_entity_poly.pdbx_strand_id
1 'polypeptide(L)'
;MLELKNLTVKRGDLTVADHINVRFEEGKVYTVLGPNGTGKSSMLKTIFGELPHEGMITYQGKQLERTKLADWRKPIGYMPQDSRVDASLTALEVVLLGRMDSLTMRVSDELLTEAASIMTQLGIGHLAHRDILNLSGGQRQMVMFAQVLLREPQILMLDEPV
;
A
#
# COMPACT_ATOMS: atom_id res chain seq x y z
N MET A 1 5.17 14.08 8.00
CA MET A 1 4.99 14.87 6.76
C MET A 1 5.83 14.23 5.65
N LEU A 2 5.24 13.92 4.49
CA LEU A 2 5.88 13.44 3.27
C LEU A 2 6.04 14.64 2.31
N GLU A 3 7.21 14.81 1.73
CA GLU A 3 7.51 15.94 0.86
C GLU A 3 8.18 15.48 -0.44
N LEU A 4 7.71 16.01 -1.55
CA LEU A 4 8.28 15.85 -2.89
C LEU A 4 8.88 17.20 -3.30
N LYS A 5 10.15 17.21 -3.73
CA LYS A 5 10.85 18.41 -4.21
C LYS A 5 11.46 18.15 -5.57
N ASN A 6 11.03 18.96 -6.55
CA ASN A 6 11.47 18.87 -7.94
C ASN A 6 11.42 17.44 -8.48
N LEU A 7 10.37 16.70 -8.11
CA LEU A 7 10.22 15.30 -8.49
C LEU A 7 9.94 15.19 -9.99
N THR A 8 10.81 14.50 -10.70
CA THR A 8 10.61 14.14 -12.12
C THR A 8 10.64 12.63 -12.25
N VAL A 9 9.62 12.07 -12.87
CA VAL A 9 9.46 10.64 -13.11
C VAL A 9 9.34 10.39 -14.61
N LYS A 10 10.17 9.48 -15.12
CA LYS A 10 10.19 9.08 -16.53
C LYS A 10 9.86 7.61 -16.70
N ARG A 11 9.13 7.27 -17.75
CA ARG A 11 8.89 5.90 -18.21
C ARG A 11 9.29 5.77 -19.67
N GLY A 12 10.50 5.25 -19.92
CA GLY A 12 11.12 5.33 -21.23
C GLY A 12 11.29 6.80 -21.63
N ASP A 13 10.80 7.17 -22.80
CA ASP A 13 10.87 8.54 -23.31
C ASP A 13 9.75 9.46 -22.79
N LEU A 14 8.79 8.91 -22.04
CA LEU A 14 7.65 9.68 -21.51
C LEU A 14 7.96 10.23 -20.12
N THR A 15 7.87 11.54 -19.95
CA THR A 15 7.86 12.20 -18.66
C THR A 15 6.44 12.18 -18.10
N VAL A 16 6.21 11.43 -17.01
CA VAL A 16 4.89 11.27 -16.38
C VAL A 16 4.68 12.23 -15.22
N ALA A 17 5.76 12.75 -14.63
CA ALA A 17 5.74 13.83 -13.65
C ALA A 17 6.96 14.71 -13.92
N ASP A 18 6.77 16.03 -13.92
CA ASP A 18 7.82 16.98 -14.23
C ASP A 18 7.91 18.08 -13.17
N HIS A 19 9.05 18.13 -12.46
CA HIS A 19 9.37 19.12 -11.41
C HIS A 19 8.27 19.30 -10.36
N ILE A 20 7.62 18.21 -9.94
CA ILE A 20 6.54 18.23 -8.96
C ILE A 20 7.06 18.63 -7.58
N ASN A 21 6.39 19.61 -6.97
CA ASN A 21 6.65 20.06 -5.60
C ASN A 21 5.35 19.95 -4.80
N VAL A 22 5.28 19.02 -3.85
CA VAL A 22 4.08 18.75 -3.04
C VAL A 22 4.46 18.38 -1.62
N ARG A 23 3.66 18.83 -0.66
CA ARG A 23 3.73 18.40 0.75
C ARG A 23 2.44 17.71 1.14
N PHE A 24 2.56 16.54 1.74
CA PHE A 24 1.46 15.78 2.30
C PHE A 24 1.54 15.87 3.82
N GLU A 25 0.55 16.50 4.42
CA GLU A 25 0.46 16.69 5.86
C GLU A 25 -0.20 15.49 6.54
N GLU A 26 0.15 15.24 7.78
CA GLU A 26 -0.45 14.19 8.59
C GLU A 26 -1.94 14.45 8.86
N GLY A 27 -2.73 13.37 8.97
CA GLY A 27 -4.17 13.47 9.24
C GLY A 27 -5.01 13.98 8.08
N LYS A 28 -4.42 14.14 6.88
CA LYS A 28 -5.14 14.57 5.68
C LYS A 28 -5.23 13.47 4.64
N VAL A 29 -6.31 13.51 3.87
CA VAL A 29 -6.52 12.67 2.69
C VAL A 29 -6.25 13.50 1.44
N TYR A 30 -5.42 12.97 0.55
CA TYR A 30 -5.08 13.57 -0.73
C TYR A 30 -5.53 12.66 -1.87
N THR A 31 -6.13 13.24 -2.88
CA THR A 31 -6.57 12.51 -4.07
C THR A 31 -5.79 12.98 -5.28
N VAL A 32 -5.17 12.04 -5.99
CA VAL A 32 -4.49 12.30 -7.27
C VAL A 32 -5.47 12.00 -8.40
N LEU A 33 -5.91 13.03 -9.09
CA LEU A 33 -6.87 12.93 -10.17
C LEU A 33 -6.20 13.11 -11.53
N GLY A 34 -6.72 12.44 -12.54
CA GLY A 34 -6.27 12.56 -13.92
C GLY A 34 -6.76 11.38 -14.76
N PRO A 35 -6.77 11.51 -16.10
CA PRO A 35 -7.12 10.43 -17.02
C PRO A 35 -6.22 9.19 -16.85
N ASN A 36 -6.68 8.04 -17.36
CA ASN A 36 -5.86 6.83 -17.35
C ASN A 36 -4.62 7.04 -18.21
N GLY A 37 -3.49 6.50 -17.79
CA GLY A 37 -2.21 6.63 -18.48
C GLY A 37 -1.41 7.91 -18.17
N THR A 38 -1.93 8.83 -17.34
CA THR A 38 -1.21 10.08 -16.97
C THR A 38 -0.08 9.89 -15.96
N GLY A 39 0.13 8.65 -15.45
CA GLY A 39 1.25 8.36 -14.54
C GLY A 39 0.90 8.38 -13.05
N LYS A 40 -0.39 8.39 -12.66
CA LYS A 40 -0.83 8.33 -11.25
C LYS A 40 -0.17 7.17 -10.50
N SER A 41 -0.33 5.94 -11.00
CA SER A 41 0.30 4.74 -10.44
C SER A 41 1.82 4.81 -10.45
N SER A 42 2.41 5.42 -11.48
CA SER A 42 3.87 5.62 -11.55
C SER A 42 4.36 6.54 -10.45
N MET A 43 3.63 7.59 -10.12
CA MET A 43 3.95 8.49 -9.02
C MET A 43 3.87 7.77 -7.67
N LEU A 44 2.81 7.00 -7.41
CA LEU A 44 2.69 6.21 -6.18
C LEU A 44 3.82 5.17 -6.05
N LYS A 45 4.13 4.44 -7.13
CA LYS A 45 5.26 3.49 -7.18
C LYS A 45 6.61 4.18 -6.95
N THR A 46 6.77 5.39 -7.46
CA THR A 46 7.98 6.19 -7.23
C THR A 46 8.12 6.56 -5.75
N ILE A 47 7.05 7.04 -5.12
CA ILE A 47 7.04 7.36 -3.68
C ILE A 47 7.29 6.10 -2.85
N PHE A 48 6.77 4.95 -3.26
CA PHE A 48 7.05 3.66 -2.61
C PHE A 48 8.47 3.12 -2.86
N GLY A 49 9.25 3.78 -3.75
CA GLY A 49 10.62 3.40 -4.06
C GLY A 49 10.76 2.24 -5.04
N GLU A 50 9.75 2.00 -5.88
CA GLU A 50 9.84 0.98 -6.95
C GLU A 50 10.44 1.55 -8.23
N LEU A 51 10.16 2.82 -8.54
CA LEU A 51 10.60 3.46 -9.77
C LEU A 51 11.72 4.47 -9.51
N PRO A 52 12.66 4.62 -10.48
CA PRO A 52 13.67 5.66 -10.41
C PRO A 52 13.03 7.04 -10.58
N HIS A 53 13.67 8.05 -10.01
CA HIS A 53 13.24 9.44 -10.10
C HIS A 53 14.44 10.39 -10.04
N GLU A 54 14.22 11.61 -10.51
CA GLU A 54 15.06 12.77 -10.25
C GLU A 54 14.38 13.64 -9.19
N GLY A 55 15.13 14.45 -8.45
CA GLY A 55 14.62 15.24 -7.34
C GLY A 55 14.68 14.50 -6.02
N MET A 56 13.89 14.93 -5.05
CA MET A 56 13.98 14.45 -3.67
C MET A 56 12.60 14.05 -3.14
N ILE A 57 12.56 12.92 -2.47
CA ILE A 57 11.40 12.44 -1.70
C ILE A 57 11.86 12.26 -0.26
N THR A 58 11.18 12.93 0.68
CA THR A 58 11.51 12.85 2.11
C THR A 58 10.27 12.54 2.95
N TYR A 59 10.45 11.74 3.99
CA TYR A 59 9.44 11.47 5.01
C TYR A 59 10.05 11.64 6.40
N GLN A 60 9.45 12.52 7.21
CA GLN A 60 9.96 12.87 8.55
C GLN A 60 11.48 13.21 8.55
N GLY A 61 11.92 13.94 7.53
CA GLY A 61 13.33 14.35 7.37
C GLY A 61 14.27 13.27 6.83
N LYS A 62 13.79 12.04 6.62
CA LYS A 62 14.57 10.98 5.98
C LYS A 62 14.32 10.97 4.48
N GLN A 63 15.38 10.91 3.70
CA GLN A 63 15.29 10.86 2.24
C GLN A 63 15.15 9.42 1.76
N LEU A 64 14.37 9.22 0.68
CA LEU A 64 14.30 7.96 -0.03
C LEU A 64 15.66 7.63 -0.65
N GLU A 65 16.27 6.55 -0.17
CA GLU A 65 17.51 6.01 -0.69
C GLU A 65 17.30 4.58 -1.19
N ARG A 66 17.77 4.28 -2.39
CA ARG A 66 17.59 2.94 -3.00
C ARG A 66 18.27 1.82 -2.21
N THR A 67 19.27 2.14 -1.42
CA THR A 67 20.00 1.20 -0.56
C THR A 67 19.28 0.87 0.74
N LYS A 68 18.24 1.63 1.11
CA LYS A 68 17.50 1.51 2.38
C LYS A 68 15.99 1.37 2.17
N LEU A 69 15.57 0.69 1.10
CA LEU A 69 14.15 0.56 0.73
C LEU A 69 13.32 -0.16 1.79
N ALA A 70 13.86 -1.13 2.51
CA ALA A 70 13.14 -1.82 3.57
C ALA A 70 12.71 -0.85 4.68
N ASP A 71 13.63 0.00 5.16
CA ASP A 71 13.34 1.00 6.18
C ASP A 71 12.38 2.09 5.66
N TRP A 72 12.54 2.47 4.39
CA TRP A 72 11.66 3.45 3.74
C TRP A 72 10.22 2.95 3.65
N ARG A 73 10.02 1.69 3.26
CA ARG A 73 8.70 1.08 3.06
C ARG A 73 7.99 0.68 4.36
N LYS A 74 8.73 0.55 5.45
CA LYS A 74 8.18 0.12 6.74
C LYS A 74 6.96 0.93 7.21
N PRO A 75 6.98 2.29 7.19
CA PRO A 75 5.83 3.10 7.57
C PRO A 75 4.76 3.23 6.49
N ILE A 76 4.97 2.69 5.28
CA ILE A 76 4.09 2.88 4.13
C ILE A 76 3.27 1.62 3.88
N GLY A 77 1.95 1.75 3.93
CA GLY A 77 1.02 0.77 3.39
C GLY A 77 0.69 1.12 1.94
N TYR A 78 1.01 0.23 1.02
CA TYR A 78 0.72 0.42 -0.40
C TYR A 78 -0.19 -0.69 -0.91
N MET A 79 -1.32 -0.29 -1.49
CA MET A 79 -2.26 -1.18 -2.17
C MET A 79 -2.22 -0.88 -3.66
N PRO A 80 -1.55 -1.72 -4.47
CA PRO A 80 -1.51 -1.55 -5.92
C PRO A 80 -2.86 -1.92 -6.55
N GLN A 81 -3.11 -1.39 -7.76
CA GLN A 81 -4.31 -1.65 -8.54
C GLN A 81 -4.54 -3.14 -8.81
N ASP A 82 -3.49 -3.85 -9.20
CA ASP A 82 -3.53 -5.30 -9.49
C ASP A 82 -2.95 -6.12 -8.33
N SER A 83 -3.75 -6.29 -7.28
CA SER A 83 -3.41 -7.20 -6.19
C SER A 83 -4.04 -8.57 -6.43
N ARG A 84 -3.26 -9.53 -6.92
CA ARG A 84 -3.72 -10.92 -7.12
C ARG A 84 -3.07 -11.84 -6.11
N VAL A 85 -3.90 -12.69 -5.52
CA VAL A 85 -3.45 -13.82 -4.71
C VAL A 85 -3.80 -15.07 -5.51
N ASP A 86 -2.80 -15.76 -6.03
CA ASP A 86 -2.96 -16.97 -6.84
C ASP A 86 -2.77 -18.26 -6.00
N ALA A 87 -3.01 -18.15 -4.70
CA ALA A 87 -2.92 -19.27 -3.77
C ALA A 87 -4.29 -19.50 -3.11
N SER A 88 -4.61 -20.78 -2.83
CA SER A 88 -5.76 -21.15 -2.04
C SER A 88 -5.49 -20.84 -0.57
N LEU A 89 -5.89 -19.64 -0.15
CA LEU A 89 -5.81 -19.13 1.20
C LEU A 89 -7.17 -18.60 1.62
N THR A 90 -7.49 -18.70 2.90
CA THR A 90 -8.66 -18.03 3.45
C THR A 90 -8.43 -16.51 3.51
N ALA A 91 -9.51 -15.74 3.50
CA ALA A 91 -9.43 -14.29 3.62
C ALA A 91 -8.65 -13.85 4.88
N LEU A 92 -8.84 -14.54 6.01
CA LEU A 92 -8.10 -14.26 7.24
C LEU A 92 -6.60 -14.53 7.09
N GLU A 93 -6.22 -15.65 6.45
CA GLU A 93 -4.80 -15.94 6.16
C GLU A 93 -4.17 -14.89 5.28
N VAL A 94 -4.88 -14.40 4.26
CA VAL A 94 -4.40 -13.30 3.41
C VAL A 94 -4.18 -12.03 4.23
N VAL A 95 -5.10 -11.68 5.13
CA VAL A 95 -4.93 -10.50 6.01
C VAL A 95 -3.69 -10.66 6.89
N LEU A 96 -3.47 -11.85 7.47
CA LEU A 96 -2.32 -12.15 8.32
C LEU A 96 -0.98 -12.02 7.59
N LEU A 97 -0.94 -12.23 6.26
CA LEU A 97 0.27 -12.00 5.45
C LEU A 97 0.79 -10.56 5.56
N GLY A 98 -0.05 -9.59 5.94
CA GLY A 98 0.35 -8.21 6.19
C GLY A 98 1.44 -8.06 7.27
N ARG A 99 1.52 -9.00 8.20
CA ARG A 99 2.53 -9.06 9.29
C ARG A 99 3.48 -10.25 9.15
N MET A 100 3.77 -10.72 7.92
CA MET A 100 4.67 -11.87 7.69
C MET A 100 6.07 -11.70 8.31
N ASP A 101 6.58 -10.48 8.40
CA ASP A 101 7.89 -10.21 9.02
C ASP A 101 7.93 -10.58 10.51
N SER A 102 6.76 -10.70 11.14
CA SER A 102 6.58 -11.09 12.54
C SER A 102 5.99 -12.50 12.70
N LEU A 103 5.70 -13.21 11.60
CA LEU A 103 5.24 -14.59 11.63
C LEU A 103 6.41 -15.51 12.02
N THR A 104 6.48 -15.79 13.29
CA THR A 104 7.15 -16.99 13.80
C THR A 104 6.32 -18.22 13.40
N MET A 105 6.78 -19.43 13.68
CA MET A 105 6.07 -20.69 13.34
C MET A 105 4.64 -20.78 13.92
N ARG A 106 4.20 -19.80 14.74
CA ARG A 106 2.85 -19.71 15.31
C ARG A 106 2.37 -18.26 15.22
N VAL A 107 1.16 -18.09 14.67
CA VAL A 107 0.42 -16.83 14.74
C VAL A 107 -0.08 -16.67 16.18
N SER A 108 0.16 -15.51 16.80
CA SER A 108 -0.32 -15.27 18.16
C SER A 108 -1.83 -15.02 18.18
N ASP A 109 -2.47 -15.32 19.32
CA ASP A 109 -3.92 -15.07 19.50
C ASP A 109 -4.24 -13.56 19.41
N GLU A 110 -3.30 -12.70 19.83
CA GLU A 110 -3.46 -11.25 19.72
C GLU A 110 -3.53 -10.83 18.25
N LEU A 111 -2.63 -11.35 17.40
CA LEU A 111 -2.61 -11.01 15.96
C LEU A 111 -3.86 -11.54 15.25
N LEU A 112 -4.34 -12.74 15.61
CA LEU A 112 -5.60 -13.26 15.11
C LEU A 112 -6.78 -12.36 15.48
N THR A 113 -6.83 -11.92 16.73
CA THR A 113 -7.89 -11.03 17.25
C THR A 113 -7.85 -9.68 16.53
N GLU A 114 -6.67 -9.12 16.33
CA GLU A 114 -6.47 -7.85 15.62
C GLU A 114 -6.94 -7.96 14.16
N ALA A 115 -6.51 -8.99 13.44
CA ALA A 115 -6.93 -9.24 12.07
C ALA A 115 -8.45 -9.42 11.96
N ALA A 116 -9.06 -10.21 12.84
CA ALA A 116 -10.51 -10.40 12.88
C ALA A 116 -11.26 -9.11 13.19
N SER A 117 -10.72 -8.27 14.08
CA SER A 117 -11.27 -6.96 14.41
C SER A 117 -11.28 -6.02 13.20
N ILE A 118 -10.16 -5.91 12.49
CA ILE A 118 -10.07 -5.12 11.25
C ILE A 118 -11.08 -5.60 10.22
N MET A 119 -11.16 -6.91 9.98
CA MET A 119 -12.13 -7.49 9.05
C MET A 119 -13.58 -7.16 9.45
N THR A 120 -13.88 -7.19 10.74
CA THR A 120 -15.21 -6.85 11.26
C THR A 120 -15.53 -5.37 11.06
N GLN A 121 -14.60 -4.47 11.36
CA GLN A 121 -14.74 -3.03 11.15
C GLN A 121 -14.96 -2.67 9.66
N LEU A 122 -14.36 -3.42 8.75
CA LEU A 122 -14.55 -3.27 7.32
C LEU A 122 -15.82 -3.99 6.79
N GLY A 123 -16.61 -4.62 7.65
CA GLY A 123 -17.84 -5.33 7.27
C GLY A 123 -17.61 -6.67 6.55
N ILE A 124 -16.39 -7.19 6.57
CA ILE A 124 -16.01 -8.44 5.88
C ILE A 124 -15.65 -9.59 6.84
N GLY A 125 -15.95 -9.46 8.13
CA GLY A 125 -15.68 -10.52 9.13
C GLY A 125 -16.31 -11.87 8.78
N HIS A 126 -17.49 -11.87 8.14
CA HIS A 126 -18.17 -13.07 7.67
C HIS A 126 -17.44 -13.82 6.53
N LEU A 127 -16.43 -13.22 5.93
CA LEU A 127 -15.61 -13.81 4.87
C LEU A 127 -14.35 -14.48 5.39
N ALA A 128 -14.03 -14.36 6.69
CA ALA A 128 -12.75 -14.77 7.28
C ALA A 128 -12.29 -16.18 6.86
N HIS A 129 -13.20 -17.13 6.84
CA HIS A 129 -12.91 -18.54 6.50
C HIS A 129 -13.21 -18.92 5.04
N ARG A 130 -13.55 -17.94 4.19
CA ARG A 130 -13.75 -18.20 2.76
C ARG A 130 -12.43 -18.15 2.01
N ASP A 131 -12.29 -19.05 1.03
CA ASP A 131 -11.18 -19.02 0.09
C ASP A 131 -11.20 -17.71 -0.70
N ILE A 132 -10.05 -17.02 -0.78
CA ILE A 132 -9.87 -15.73 -1.47
C ILE A 132 -10.26 -15.83 -2.96
N LEU A 133 -10.05 -16.99 -3.59
CA LEU A 133 -10.37 -17.22 -4.99
C LEU A 133 -11.88 -17.24 -5.26
N ASN A 134 -12.69 -17.56 -4.24
CA ASN A 134 -14.14 -17.60 -4.31
C ASN A 134 -14.83 -16.27 -3.96
N LEU A 135 -14.05 -15.22 -3.69
CA LEU A 135 -14.58 -13.90 -3.38
C LEU A 135 -14.81 -13.07 -4.65
N SER A 136 -15.80 -12.16 -4.60
CA SER A 136 -15.96 -11.15 -5.65
C SER A 136 -14.75 -10.20 -5.69
N GLY A 137 -14.58 -9.48 -6.81
CA GLY A 137 -13.50 -8.50 -6.96
C GLY A 137 -13.48 -7.48 -5.82
N GLY A 138 -14.64 -6.89 -5.50
CA GLY A 138 -14.74 -5.92 -4.39
C GLY A 138 -14.45 -6.54 -3.03
N GLN A 139 -14.90 -7.77 -2.77
CA GLN A 139 -14.58 -8.49 -1.53
C GLN A 139 -13.08 -8.75 -1.41
N ARG A 140 -12.43 -9.18 -2.50
CA ARG A 140 -10.96 -9.35 -2.52
C ARG A 140 -10.23 -8.04 -2.25
N GLN A 141 -10.66 -6.94 -2.84
CA GLN A 141 -10.08 -5.62 -2.55
C GLN A 141 -10.20 -5.24 -1.08
N MET A 142 -11.34 -5.50 -0.44
CA MET A 142 -11.52 -5.25 0.99
C MET A 142 -10.62 -6.13 1.86
N VAL A 143 -10.38 -7.39 1.48
CA VAL A 143 -9.43 -8.27 2.16
C VAL A 143 -8.00 -7.76 2.00
N MET A 144 -7.60 -7.33 0.79
CA MET A 144 -6.27 -6.73 0.56
C MET A 144 -6.10 -5.41 1.33
N PHE A 145 -7.16 -4.63 1.44
CA PHE A 145 -7.15 -3.42 2.25
C PHE A 145 -6.95 -3.74 3.74
N ALA A 146 -7.66 -4.74 4.27
CA ALA A 146 -7.47 -5.23 5.63
C ALA A 146 -6.02 -5.70 5.88
N GLN A 147 -5.42 -6.41 4.91
CA GLN A 147 -4.02 -6.83 4.96
C GLN A 147 -3.06 -5.64 5.12
N VAL A 148 -3.28 -4.58 4.35
CA VAL A 148 -2.45 -3.38 4.44
C VAL A 148 -2.64 -2.66 5.77
N LEU A 149 -3.88 -2.58 6.28
CA LEU A 149 -4.19 -1.93 7.56
C LEU A 149 -3.59 -2.68 8.75
N LEU A 150 -3.49 -4.01 8.70
CA LEU A 150 -2.88 -4.81 9.76
C LEU A 150 -1.41 -4.45 10.03
N ARG A 151 -0.74 -3.83 9.07
CA ARG A 151 0.63 -3.32 9.22
C ARG A 151 0.71 -2.02 10.03
N GLU A 152 -0.42 -1.41 10.38
CA GLU A 152 -0.50 -0.11 11.06
C GLU A 152 0.33 0.99 10.34
N PRO A 153 0.10 1.21 9.03
CA PRO A 153 0.90 2.14 8.27
C PRO A 153 0.69 3.60 8.74
N GLN A 154 1.75 4.39 8.72
CA GLN A 154 1.68 5.84 8.95
C GLN A 154 1.28 6.60 7.68
N ILE A 155 1.58 6.03 6.51
CA ILE A 155 1.16 6.52 5.21
C ILE A 155 0.41 5.39 4.52
N LEU A 156 -0.80 5.66 4.04
CA LEU A 156 -1.59 4.73 3.24
C LEU A 156 -1.69 5.25 1.81
N MET A 157 -1.22 4.46 0.86
CA MET A 157 -1.30 4.76 -0.56
C MET A 157 -2.19 3.72 -1.24
N LEU A 158 -3.26 4.19 -1.89
CA LEU A 158 -4.22 3.34 -2.59
C LEU A 158 -4.20 3.70 -4.09
N ASP A 159 -3.93 2.71 -4.93
CA ASP A 159 -3.89 2.87 -6.38
C ASP A 159 -5.15 2.26 -6.98
N GLU A 160 -6.10 3.11 -7.38
CA GLU A 160 -7.43 2.73 -7.90
C GLU A 160 -8.13 1.65 -7.03
N PRO A 161 -8.52 1.98 -5.79
CA PRO A 161 -9.05 0.98 -4.83
C PRO A 161 -10.47 0.51 -5.15
N VAL A 162 -11.06 0.96 -6.23
CA VAL A 162 -12.42 0.62 -6.70
C VAL A 162 -12.42 0.22 -8.16
#